data_fbc265bebaa2e5e4acbc0fbfd8b7c9b3
#
_entry.id   fbc265bebaa2e5e4acbc0fbfd8b7c9b3
#
_cell.length_a   1.000
_cell.length_b   1.000
_cell.length_c   1.000
_cell.angle_alpha   90.00
_cell.angle_beta   90.00
_cell.angle_gamma   90.00
#
_symmetry.space_group_name_H-M   'P 1'
#
loop_
_entity.id
_entity.type
_entity.pdbx_description
1 polymer ?
#
loop_
_entity_poly.entity_id
_entity_poly.type
_entity_poly.pdbx_seq_one_letter_code
_entity_poly.pdbx_strand_id
1 'polypeptide(L)'
;MLPPFQLLKTDPSTAARRGRLSTLHGQIETPIFMPVGTQGTVKALTPAQIRETGAQIILGNTYHLNLRPGSELVRDLGGLHKFMGWDGPILTDSGGFQVFSLAKLREIRDDGIAFASHIDGQKLFLGPREVMAIQANLGSDIAMVIDECPPWPCTREECRLAIDRSLRWAQQCKQIATDNNFLGSGHHVFAIIQGSTFDDLRREAAESLAALDFPGYAVGGVSVGEPEPEMLKQVAATIPFMPADKPRYTMGLGTPPQILKMIALGVDLFDCVHPTRVARNGAAF
;
A
#
# COMPACT_ATOMS: atom_id res chain seq x y z
N MET A 1 -13.05 22.52 4.28
CA MET A 1 -11.74 21.85 4.33
C MET A 1 -11.22 21.68 2.92
N LEU A 2 -9.93 21.88 2.67
CA LEU A 2 -9.32 21.53 1.39
C LEU A 2 -9.36 20.00 1.20
N PRO A 3 -9.49 19.50 -0.06
CA PRO A 3 -9.43 18.07 -0.31
C PRO A 3 -8.06 17.51 0.14
N PRO A 4 -8.02 16.26 0.63
CA PRO A 4 -6.78 15.67 1.12
C PRO A 4 -5.68 15.59 0.05
N PHE A 5 -6.06 15.45 -1.23
CA PHE A 5 -5.14 15.51 -2.37
C PHE A 5 -5.49 16.67 -3.30
N GLN A 6 -4.48 17.43 -3.68
CA GLN A 6 -4.56 18.53 -4.63
C GLN A 6 -3.72 18.22 -5.84
N LEU A 7 -4.34 18.08 -7.00
CA LEU A 7 -3.63 18.01 -8.27
C LEU A 7 -3.17 19.42 -8.64
N LEU A 8 -1.85 19.65 -8.70
CA LEU A 8 -1.26 20.97 -8.93
C LEU A 8 -0.90 21.20 -10.40
N LYS A 9 -0.46 20.16 -11.10
CA LYS A 9 -0.05 20.25 -12.51
C LYS A 9 -0.10 18.88 -13.18
N THR A 10 -0.42 18.89 -14.46
CA THR A 10 -0.29 17.73 -15.37
C THR A 10 0.68 18.06 -16.48
N ASP A 11 1.41 17.05 -16.97
CA ASP A 11 2.28 17.17 -18.13
C ASP A 11 1.42 17.13 -19.42
N PRO A 12 1.67 17.99 -20.42
CA PRO A 12 0.88 17.99 -21.64
C PRO A 12 1.22 16.87 -22.61
N SER A 13 2.36 16.19 -22.43
CA SER A 13 2.87 15.16 -23.36
C SER A 13 2.79 13.74 -22.79
N THR A 14 2.61 13.60 -21.50
CA THR A 14 2.48 12.32 -20.79
C THR A 14 1.32 12.37 -19.80
N ALA A 15 1.07 11.27 -19.08
CA ALA A 15 0.12 11.28 -17.96
C ALA A 15 0.76 11.72 -16.63
N ALA A 16 2.03 12.16 -16.63
CA ALA A 16 2.73 12.59 -15.44
C ALA A 16 2.01 13.77 -14.77
N ARG A 17 1.97 13.74 -13.45
CA ARG A 17 1.27 14.77 -12.66
C ARG A 17 2.03 15.11 -11.38
N ARG A 18 1.91 16.35 -10.96
CA ARG A 18 2.38 16.83 -9.67
C ARG A 18 1.19 17.12 -8.78
N GLY A 19 1.22 16.61 -7.56
CA GLY A 19 0.17 16.82 -6.58
C GLY A 19 0.73 17.07 -5.19
N ARG A 20 -0.18 17.29 -4.25
CA ARG A 20 0.11 17.43 -2.83
C ARG A 20 -0.92 16.66 -2.03
N LEU A 21 -0.46 15.75 -1.19
CA LEU A 21 -1.28 14.97 -0.27
C LEU A 21 -1.07 15.48 1.16
N SER A 22 -2.16 15.85 1.83
CA SER A 22 -2.13 16.29 3.24
C SER A 22 -2.46 15.12 4.16
N THR A 23 -1.67 14.95 5.21
CA THR A 23 -1.86 13.94 6.25
C THR A 23 -1.79 14.59 7.63
N LEU A 24 -2.02 13.82 8.69
CA LEU A 24 -1.91 14.32 10.07
C LEU A 24 -0.48 14.73 10.43
N HIS A 25 0.53 14.08 9.89
CA HIS A 25 1.93 14.34 10.19
C HIS A 25 2.66 15.15 9.11
N GLY A 26 1.93 15.81 8.23
CA GLY A 26 2.52 16.73 7.25
C GLY A 26 1.98 16.58 5.84
N GLN A 27 2.56 17.35 4.94
CA GLN A 27 2.23 17.32 3.51
C GLN A 27 3.28 16.55 2.73
N ILE A 28 2.82 15.88 1.69
CA ILE A 28 3.65 15.06 0.79
C ILE A 28 3.51 15.64 -0.61
N GLU A 29 4.62 16.06 -1.20
CA GLU A 29 4.68 16.44 -2.62
C GLU A 29 4.82 15.17 -3.47
N THR A 30 4.00 15.02 -4.48
CA THR A 30 4.04 13.88 -5.41
C THR A 30 4.51 14.30 -6.80
N PRO A 31 5.18 13.40 -7.58
CA PRO A 31 5.46 11.99 -7.28
C PRO A 31 6.53 11.80 -6.18
N ILE A 32 6.42 10.72 -5.38
CA ILE A 32 7.37 10.45 -4.30
C ILE A 32 7.61 8.94 -4.10
N PHE A 33 8.85 8.62 -3.69
CA PHE A 33 9.24 7.29 -3.26
C PHE A 33 9.18 7.16 -1.73
N MET A 34 8.65 6.04 -1.24
CA MET A 34 8.54 5.71 0.17
C MET A 34 9.60 4.65 0.54
N PRO A 35 10.60 4.99 1.35
CA PRO A 35 11.49 3.97 1.93
C PRO A 35 10.71 3.00 2.81
N VAL A 36 11.07 1.71 2.77
CA VAL A 36 10.36 0.67 3.51
C VAL A 36 10.98 0.44 4.87
N GLY A 37 10.22 0.75 5.91
CA GLY A 37 10.52 0.53 7.33
C GLY A 37 9.82 -0.69 7.90
N THR A 38 10.16 -1.90 7.45
CA THR A 38 9.45 -3.16 7.68
C THR A 38 9.09 -3.44 9.14
N GLN A 39 10.01 -3.24 10.06
CA GLN A 39 9.85 -3.53 11.50
C GLN A 39 10.05 -2.25 12.33
N GLY A 40 9.42 -1.16 11.94
CA GLY A 40 9.60 0.13 12.61
C GLY A 40 10.97 0.77 12.36
N THR A 41 11.66 0.36 11.30
CA THR A 41 12.95 0.93 10.90
C THR A 41 13.24 0.69 9.42
N VAL A 42 13.77 1.68 8.75
CA VAL A 42 14.43 1.50 7.46
C VAL A 42 15.83 0.95 7.75
N LYS A 43 16.06 -0.32 7.39
CA LYS A 43 17.27 -1.04 7.81
C LYS A 43 18.55 -0.29 7.44
N ALA A 44 19.45 -0.14 8.43
CA ALA A 44 20.74 0.51 8.37
C ALA A 44 20.70 2.04 8.17
N LEU A 45 19.56 2.69 8.37
CA LEU A 45 19.41 4.14 8.33
C LEU A 45 18.72 4.65 9.60
N THR A 46 19.22 5.73 10.15
CA THR A 46 18.52 6.49 11.20
C THR A 46 17.41 7.35 10.59
N PRO A 47 16.41 7.78 11.36
CA PRO A 47 15.40 8.72 10.87
C PRO A 47 16.01 10.04 10.33
N ALA A 48 17.09 10.52 10.92
CA ALA A 48 17.80 11.72 10.44
C ALA A 48 18.38 11.48 9.03
N GLN A 49 19.08 10.36 8.81
CA GLN A 49 19.61 10.00 7.50
C GLN A 49 18.50 9.81 6.45
N ILE A 50 17.34 9.29 6.84
CA ILE A 50 16.20 9.16 5.92
C ILE A 50 15.71 10.55 5.50
N ARG A 51 15.63 11.51 6.43
CA ARG A 51 15.29 12.91 6.09
C ARG A 51 16.31 13.55 5.13
N GLU A 52 17.59 13.30 5.33
CA GLU A 52 18.66 13.79 4.46
C GLU A 52 18.51 13.29 3.01
N THR A 53 17.87 12.14 2.78
CA THR A 53 17.55 11.66 1.41
C THR A 53 16.41 12.43 0.74
N GLY A 54 15.71 13.32 1.47
CA GLY A 54 14.53 14.02 1.00
C GLY A 54 13.23 13.20 1.09
N ALA A 55 13.24 12.02 1.74
CA ALA A 55 12.03 11.23 1.97
C ALA A 55 11.05 12.00 2.88
N GLN A 56 9.79 12.11 2.44
CA GLN A 56 8.73 12.82 3.16
C GLN A 56 7.77 11.83 3.84
N ILE A 57 7.77 10.57 3.46
CA ILE A 57 6.90 9.50 3.95
C ILE A 57 7.67 8.19 4.02
N ILE A 58 7.33 7.33 4.98
CA ILE A 58 7.88 5.98 5.14
C ILE A 58 6.74 4.97 5.02
N LEU A 59 7.03 3.77 4.49
CA LEU A 59 6.11 2.64 4.51
C LEU A 59 6.47 1.70 5.67
N GLY A 60 5.48 1.36 6.52
CA GLY A 60 5.57 0.32 7.55
C GLY A 60 4.81 -0.95 7.14
N ASN A 61 5.28 -2.13 7.58
CA ASN A 61 4.61 -3.38 7.26
C ASN A 61 3.77 -3.90 8.43
N THR A 62 2.46 -3.86 8.30
CA THR A 62 1.47 -4.27 9.29
C THR A 62 1.68 -5.70 9.79
N TYR A 63 1.91 -6.65 8.89
CA TYR A 63 2.15 -8.05 9.23
C TYR A 63 3.33 -8.22 10.22
N HIS A 64 4.47 -7.64 9.89
CA HIS A 64 5.68 -7.77 10.71
C HIS A 64 5.55 -7.08 12.06
N LEU A 65 4.97 -5.88 12.08
CA LEU A 65 4.77 -5.11 13.31
C LEU A 65 3.73 -5.76 14.23
N ASN A 66 2.71 -6.39 13.67
CA ASN A 66 1.70 -7.13 14.45
C ASN A 66 2.29 -8.41 15.06
N LEU A 67 3.17 -9.12 14.35
CA LEU A 67 3.85 -10.29 14.89
C LEU A 67 4.85 -9.92 15.97
N ARG A 68 5.67 -8.90 15.73
CA ARG A 68 6.69 -8.40 16.68
C ARG A 68 6.97 -6.92 16.43
N PRO A 69 6.81 -6.08 17.47
CA PRO A 69 6.53 -6.41 18.87
C PRO A 69 5.06 -6.64 19.22
N GLY A 70 4.13 -6.44 18.28
CA GLY A 70 2.69 -6.44 18.46
C GLY A 70 2.12 -5.02 18.36
N SER A 71 1.00 -4.86 17.64
CA SER A 71 0.40 -3.54 17.38
C SER A 71 -0.10 -2.85 18.64
N GLU A 72 -0.57 -3.61 19.63
CA GLU A 72 -1.02 -3.07 20.92
C GLU A 72 0.13 -2.46 21.71
N LEU A 73 1.30 -3.12 21.76
CA LEU A 73 2.48 -2.58 22.41
C LEU A 73 2.94 -1.28 21.71
N VAL A 74 2.91 -1.24 20.38
CA VAL A 74 3.25 -0.03 19.61
C VAL A 74 2.30 1.11 19.96
N ARG A 75 0.99 0.84 20.05
CA ARG A 75 -0.04 1.81 20.53
C ARG A 75 0.31 2.36 21.91
N ASP A 76 0.59 1.45 22.85
CA ASP A 76 0.85 1.82 24.25
C ASP A 76 2.15 2.64 24.40
N LEU A 77 3.08 2.49 23.48
CA LEU A 77 4.29 3.32 23.36
C LEU A 77 4.05 4.65 22.61
N GLY A 78 2.83 4.94 22.21
CA GLY A 78 2.40 6.18 21.58
C GLY A 78 2.40 6.18 20.05
N GLY A 79 2.25 4.99 19.45
CA GLY A 79 2.12 4.78 18.01
C GLY A 79 3.45 4.59 17.29
N LEU A 80 3.37 4.25 16.01
CA LEU A 80 4.54 3.91 15.20
C LEU A 80 5.50 5.08 15.02
N HIS A 81 5.00 6.31 14.95
CA HIS A 81 5.80 7.53 14.86
C HIS A 81 6.78 7.66 16.03
N LYS A 82 6.29 7.52 17.26
CA LYS A 82 7.15 7.54 18.45
C LYS A 82 8.07 6.34 18.52
N PHE A 83 7.55 5.17 18.19
CA PHE A 83 8.30 3.92 18.21
C PHE A 83 9.50 3.95 17.24
N MET A 84 9.35 4.57 16.07
CA MET A 84 10.40 4.73 15.06
C MET A 84 11.28 5.96 15.27
N GLY A 85 10.82 6.96 16.04
CA GLY A 85 11.43 8.30 16.07
C GLY A 85 11.28 9.07 14.75
N TRP A 86 10.18 8.81 14.02
CA TRP A 86 9.84 9.47 12.76
C TRP A 86 8.60 10.34 12.94
N ASP A 87 8.71 11.62 12.64
CA ASP A 87 7.65 12.63 12.84
C ASP A 87 6.89 13.00 11.56
N GLY A 88 7.31 12.44 10.41
CA GLY A 88 6.62 12.61 9.13
C GLY A 88 5.54 11.55 8.88
N PRO A 89 4.81 11.65 7.76
CA PRO A 89 3.78 10.69 7.38
C PRO A 89 4.26 9.24 7.33
N ILE A 90 3.35 8.31 7.69
CA ILE A 90 3.57 6.86 7.58
C ILE A 90 2.38 6.25 6.84
N LEU A 91 2.68 5.50 5.77
CA LEU A 91 1.74 4.56 5.16
C LEU A 91 2.01 3.16 5.73
N THR A 92 0.97 2.43 6.09
CA THR A 92 1.09 1.00 6.42
C THR A 92 0.37 0.14 5.39
N ASP A 93 1.03 -0.93 4.95
CA ASP A 93 0.37 -1.95 4.13
C ASP A 93 -0.68 -2.71 4.94
N SER A 94 -1.49 -3.55 4.28
CA SER A 94 -2.49 -4.38 4.95
C SER A 94 -1.92 -5.63 5.63
N GLY A 95 -0.71 -6.04 5.26
CA GLY A 95 -0.13 -7.32 5.65
C GLY A 95 -0.58 -8.52 4.81
N GLY A 96 -1.57 -8.34 3.93
CA GLY A 96 -2.10 -9.42 3.08
C GLY A 96 -1.04 -10.08 2.21
N PHE A 97 -0.25 -9.28 1.49
CA PHE A 97 0.82 -9.80 0.63
C PHE A 97 1.87 -10.63 1.40
N GLN A 98 2.23 -10.23 2.63
CA GLN A 98 3.19 -10.98 3.44
C GLN A 98 2.61 -12.33 3.88
N VAL A 99 1.31 -12.42 4.13
CA VAL A 99 0.65 -13.71 4.37
C VAL A 99 0.72 -14.59 3.12
N PHE A 100 0.49 -14.02 1.93
CA PHE A 100 0.62 -14.78 0.68
C PHE A 100 2.03 -15.24 0.39
N SER A 101 3.04 -14.44 0.69
CA SER A 101 4.44 -14.71 0.35
C SER A 101 5.20 -15.51 1.41
N LEU A 102 4.88 -15.36 2.70
CA LEU A 102 5.65 -15.91 3.82
C LEU A 102 4.95 -17.05 4.56
N ALA A 103 3.62 -17.06 4.62
CA ALA A 103 2.88 -18.09 5.35
C ALA A 103 2.83 -19.39 4.53
N LYS A 104 3.48 -20.45 5.03
CA LYS A 104 3.46 -21.78 4.41
C LYS A 104 2.09 -22.44 4.46
N LEU A 105 1.33 -22.17 5.52
CA LEU A 105 -0.02 -22.68 5.73
C LEU A 105 -0.96 -21.48 5.84
N ARG A 106 -1.79 -21.31 4.83
CA ARG A 106 -2.83 -20.28 4.79
C ARG A 106 -4.12 -20.84 4.20
N GLU A 107 -5.22 -20.33 4.69
CA GLU A 107 -6.56 -20.63 4.20
C GLU A 107 -7.27 -19.30 3.94
N ILE A 108 -7.64 -19.06 2.70
CA ILE A 108 -8.41 -17.88 2.29
C ILE A 108 -9.88 -18.20 2.51
N ARG A 109 -10.57 -17.32 3.25
CA ARG A 109 -11.98 -17.40 3.57
C ARG A 109 -12.70 -16.15 3.08
N ASP A 110 -14.02 -16.15 3.10
CA ASP A 110 -14.79 -14.96 2.70
C ASP A 110 -14.63 -13.77 3.65
N ASP A 111 -14.33 -14.03 4.93
CA ASP A 111 -14.15 -13.04 5.98
C ASP A 111 -12.69 -12.62 6.23
N GLY A 112 -11.71 -13.29 5.60
CA GLY A 112 -10.30 -12.99 5.77
C GLY A 112 -9.38 -14.18 5.47
N ILE A 113 -8.18 -14.16 6.03
CA ILE A 113 -7.13 -15.14 5.79
C ILE A 113 -6.68 -15.74 7.13
N ALA A 114 -6.90 -17.04 7.32
CA ALA A 114 -6.32 -17.80 8.43
C ALA A 114 -4.93 -18.31 8.02
N PHE A 115 -3.92 -18.14 8.87
CA PHE A 115 -2.56 -18.54 8.57
C PHE A 115 -1.75 -18.89 9.81
N ALA A 116 -0.59 -19.52 9.61
CA ALA A 116 0.37 -19.75 10.67
C ALA A 116 1.54 -18.77 10.55
N SER A 117 1.91 -18.12 11.66
CA SER A 117 3.07 -17.24 11.76
C SER A 117 4.33 -17.97 11.30
N HIS A 118 5.13 -17.32 10.45
CA HIS A 118 6.41 -17.87 10.00
C HIS A 118 7.50 -17.85 11.08
N ILE A 119 7.25 -17.16 12.20
CA ILE A 119 8.21 -17.02 13.30
C ILE A 119 8.11 -18.20 14.27
N ASP A 120 6.90 -18.55 14.70
CA ASP A 120 6.62 -19.46 15.81
C ASP A 120 5.48 -20.44 15.53
N GLY A 121 4.85 -20.36 14.36
CA GLY A 121 3.76 -21.23 13.98
C GLY A 121 2.41 -20.91 14.63
N GLN A 122 2.30 -19.80 15.39
CA GLN A 122 1.03 -19.38 15.98
C GLN A 122 -0.04 -19.20 14.91
N LYS A 123 -1.23 -19.76 15.16
CA LYS A 123 -2.40 -19.55 14.27
C LYS A 123 -2.95 -18.16 14.44
N LEU A 124 -3.09 -17.45 13.33
CA LEU A 124 -3.53 -16.06 13.25
C LEU A 124 -4.61 -15.92 12.19
N PHE A 125 -5.34 -14.83 12.28
CA PHE A 125 -6.36 -14.44 11.31
C PHE A 125 -6.20 -12.96 10.96
N LEU A 126 -6.31 -12.62 9.68
CA LEU A 126 -6.36 -11.25 9.18
C LEU A 126 -7.59 -11.11 8.29
N GLY A 127 -8.56 -10.37 8.76
CA GLY A 127 -9.69 -9.89 8.00
C GLY A 127 -9.77 -8.35 8.05
N PRO A 128 -10.80 -7.74 7.46
CA PRO A 128 -10.99 -6.29 7.47
C PRO A 128 -10.96 -5.68 8.87
N ARG A 129 -11.55 -6.34 9.86
CA ARG A 129 -11.58 -5.87 11.25
C ARG A 129 -10.20 -5.84 11.88
N GLU A 130 -9.47 -6.94 11.76
CA GLU A 130 -8.13 -7.09 12.35
C GLU A 130 -7.15 -6.12 11.71
N VAL A 131 -7.16 -6.03 10.38
CA VAL A 131 -6.25 -5.15 9.62
C VAL A 131 -6.50 -3.68 9.95
N MET A 132 -7.75 -3.24 10.03
CA MET A 132 -8.06 -1.86 10.41
C MET A 132 -7.72 -1.57 11.87
N ALA A 133 -7.95 -2.52 12.79
CA ALA A 133 -7.57 -2.37 14.19
C ALA A 133 -6.05 -2.28 14.39
N ILE A 134 -5.28 -3.12 13.70
CA ILE A 134 -3.82 -3.10 13.75
C ILE A 134 -3.29 -1.75 13.24
N GLN A 135 -3.75 -1.28 12.09
CA GLN A 135 -3.29 0.00 11.51
C GLN A 135 -3.71 1.21 12.36
N ALA A 136 -4.88 1.15 13.01
CA ALA A 136 -5.29 2.15 13.99
C ALA A 136 -4.38 2.15 15.22
N ASN A 137 -4.01 0.99 15.76
CA ASN A 137 -3.05 0.86 16.85
C ASN A 137 -1.66 1.40 16.47
N LEU A 138 -1.23 1.19 15.22
CA LEU A 138 0.02 1.74 14.71
C LEU A 138 -0.04 3.28 14.55
N GLY A 139 -1.22 3.86 14.41
CA GLY A 139 -1.40 5.30 14.17
C GLY A 139 -0.99 5.73 12.76
N SER A 140 -1.30 4.89 11.76
CA SER A 140 -0.92 5.12 10.36
C SER A 140 -1.64 6.36 9.79
N ASP A 141 -0.92 7.25 9.10
CA ASP A 141 -1.56 8.34 8.34
C ASP A 141 -2.37 7.81 7.18
N ILE A 142 -1.82 6.80 6.49
CA ILE A 142 -2.45 6.13 5.37
C ILE A 142 -2.47 4.62 5.65
N ALA A 143 -3.65 4.05 5.79
CA ALA A 143 -3.88 2.63 5.94
C ALA A 143 -4.29 2.00 4.60
N MET A 144 -3.79 0.81 4.29
CA MET A 144 -4.24 0.05 3.12
C MET A 144 -5.35 -0.93 3.49
N VAL A 145 -6.35 -1.09 2.61
CA VAL A 145 -7.33 -2.17 2.77
C VAL A 145 -6.65 -3.53 2.62
N ILE A 146 -7.22 -4.58 3.25
CA ILE A 146 -6.79 -5.94 2.94
C ILE A 146 -7.33 -6.37 1.58
N ASP A 147 -6.52 -7.08 0.82
CA ASP A 147 -6.83 -7.59 -0.51
C ASP A 147 -6.30 -9.01 -0.69
N GLU A 148 -6.80 -9.69 -1.69
CA GLU A 148 -6.23 -10.94 -2.17
C GLU A 148 -5.46 -10.68 -3.46
N CYS A 149 -4.15 -10.83 -3.38
CA CYS A 149 -3.27 -10.77 -4.54
C CYS A 149 -3.15 -12.16 -5.17
N PRO A 150 -3.77 -12.43 -6.34
CA PRO A 150 -3.61 -13.72 -7.00
C PRO A 150 -2.15 -13.91 -7.44
N PRO A 151 -1.65 -15.15 -7.50
CA PRO A 151 -0.31 -15.42 -8.01
C PRO A 151 -0.20 -15.06 -9.50
N TRP A 152 1.01 -14.88 -9.99
CA TRP A 152 1.26 -14.79 -11.42
C TRP A 152 2.07 -16.03 -11.89
N PRO A 153 1.65 -16.71 -12.98
CA PRO A 153 0.35 -16.56 -13.65
C PRO A 153 -0.82 -17.13 -12.84
N CYS A 154 -2.02 -16.66 -13.12
CA CYS A 154 -3.26 -17.21 -12.59
C CYS A 154 -4.32 -17.36 -13.70
N THR A 155 -5.31 -18.19 -13.45
CA THR A 155 -6.47 -18.29 -14.34
C THR A 155 -7.38 -17.07 -14.19
N ARG A 156 -8.21 -16.84 -15.20
CA ARG A 156 -9.21 -15.76 -15.15
C ARG A 156 -10.21 -15.96 -14.00
N GLU A 157 -10.59 -17.20 -13.73
CA GLU A 157 -11.52 -17.54 -12.65
C GLU A 157 -10.93 -17.25 -11.27
N GLU A 158 -9.68 -17.67 -11.02
CA GLU A 158 -8.95 -17.35 -9.80
C GLU A 158 -8.84 -15.83 -9.61
N CYS A 159 -8.52 -15.09 -10.67
CA CYS A 159 -8.45 -13.64 -10.63
C CYS A 159 -9.82 -13.01 -10.29
N ARG A 160 -10.91 -13.50 -10.90
CA ARG A 160 -12.27 -13.03 -10.61
C ARG A 160 -12.63 -13.23 -9.14
N LEU A 161 -12.42 -14.43 -8.61
CA LEU A 161 -12.69 -14.74 -7.20
C LEU A 161 -11.89 -13.84 -6.25
N ALA A 162 -10.62 -13.58 -6.57
CA ALA A 162 -9.77 -12.68 -5.79
C ALA A 162 -10.27 -11.23 -5.81
N ILE A 163 -10.72 -10.73 -6.97
CA ILE A 163 -11.33 -9.40 -7.11
C ILE A 163 -12.61 -9.30 -6.27
N ASP A 164 -13.52 -10.25 -6.42
CA ASP A 164 -14.81 -10.23 -5.73
C ASP A 164 -14.63 -10.23 -4.20
N ARG A 165 -13.64 -10.97 -3.71
CA ARG A 165 -13.27 -11.01 -2.30
C ARG A 165 -12.63 -9.70 -1.85
N SER A 166 -11.68 -9.18 -2.63
CA SER A 166 -11.00 -7.90 -2.35
C SER A 166 -11.98 -6.73 -2.31
N LEU A 167 -12.97 -6.69 -3.21
CA LEU A 167 -14.01 -5.65 -3.22
C LEU A 167 -14.87 -5.70 -1.94
N ARG A 168 -15.31 -6.89 -1.51
CA ARG A 168 -16.06 -7.05 -0.26
C ARG A 168 -15.24 -6.62 0.96
N TRP A 169 -13.98 -7.02 1.02
CA TRP A 169 -13.08 -6.63 2.12
C TRP A 169 -12.79 -5.13 2.12
N ALA A 170 -12.58 -4.53 0.95
CA ALA A 170 -12.38 -3.07 0.85
C ALA A 170 -13.60 -2.30 1.37
N GLN A 171 -14.81 -2.72 0.99
CA GLN A 171 -16.05 -2.12 1.49
C GLN A 171 -16.16 -2.23 3.01
N GLN A 172 -15.84 -3.40 3.57
CA GLN A 172 -15.85 -3.62 5.02
C GLN A 172 -14.77 -2.77 5.73
N CYS A 173 -13.55 -2.68 5.18
CA CYS A 173 -12.50 -1.82 5.72
C CYS A 173 -12.95 -0.35 5.77
N LYS A 174 -13.57 0.15 4.70
CA LYS A 174 -14.10 1.51 4.65
C LYS A 174 -15.20 1.74 5.70
N GLN A 175 -16.13 0.81 5.83
CA GLN A 175 -17.19 0.89 6.84
C GLN A 175 -16.60 0.94 8.24
N ILE A 176 -15.68 0.04 8.58
CA ILE A 176 -15.00 -0.01 9.88
C ILE A 176 -14.24 1.29 10.16
N ALA A 177 -13.50 1.81 9.17
CA ALA A 177 -12.77 3.07 9.30
C ALA A 177 -13.70 4.28 9.51
N THR A 178 -14.91 4.23 8.97
CA THR A 178 -15.94 5.25 9.18
C THR A 178 -16.53 5.13 10.58
N ASP A 179 -16.96 3.94 10.98
CA ASP A 179 -17.61 3.67 12.27
C ASP A 179 -16.69 3.98 13.45
N ASN A 180 -15.41 3.67 13.34
CA ASN A 180 -14.38 3.96 14.34
C ASN A 180 -13.84 5.39 14.26
N ASN A 181 -14.41 6.25 13.43
CA ASN A 181 -13.95 7.62 13.20
C ASN A 181 -12.48 7.74 12.72
N PHE A 182 -11.89 6.69 12.17
CA PHE A 182 -10.52 6.73 11.65
C PHE A 182 -10.40 7.72 10.49
N LEU A 183 -11.33 7.66 9.51
CA LEU A 183 -11.40 8.64 8.42
C LEU A 183 -11.77 10.04 8.92
N GLY A 184 -12.71 10.15 9.86
CA GLY A 184 -13.16 11.43 10.40
C GLY A 184 -12.08 12.15 11.23
N SER A 185 -11.12 11.42 11.79
CA SER A 185 -9.98 11.98 12.53
C SER A 185 -8.80 12.43 11.65
N GLY A 186 -8.92 12.33 10.33
CA GLY A 186 -7.93 12.84 9.36
C GLY A 186 -6.96 11.80 8.83
N HIS A 187 -7.12 10.52 9.21
CA HIS A 187 -6.40 9.41 8.58
C HIS A 187 -7.00 9.08 7.21
N HIS A 188 -6.22 8.43 6.37
CA HIS A 188 -6.66 7.98 5.04
C HIS A 188 -6.70 6.45 4.95
N VAL A 189 -7.62 5.94 4.14
CA VAL A 189 -7.67 4.52 3.78
C VAL A 189 -7.59 4.43 2.25
N PHE A 190 -6.60 3.71 1.73
CA PHE A 190 -6.43 3.51 0.29
C PHE A 190 -6.92 2.14 -0.13
N ALA A 191 -7.66 2.10 -1.24
CA ALA A 191 -8.10 0.87 -1.87
C ALA A 191 -7.02 0.26 -2.76
N ILE A 192 -7.06 -1.07 -2.96
CA ILE A 192 -6.12 -1.80 -3.80
C ILE A 192 -6.88 -2.44 -4.97
N ILE A 193 -6.51 -2.05 -6.19
CA ILE A 193 -7.12 -2.54 -7.43
C ILE A 193 -6.34 -3.77 -7.89
N GLN A 194 -7.00 -4.92 -7.89
CA GLN A 194 -6.51 -6.17 -8.41
C GLN A 194 -7.00 -6.42 -9.85
N GLY A 195 -6.51 -7.46 -10.53
CA GLY A 195 -6.94 -7.82 -11.88
C GLY A 195 -5.92 -8.63 -12.67
N SER A 196 -4.75 -8.94 -12.07
CA SER A 196 -3.67 -9.69 -12.73
C SER A 196 -3.39 -9.12 -14.13
N THR A 197 -3.33 -9.96 -15.16
CA THR A 197 -3.07 -9.59 -16.56
C THR A 197 -4.35 -9.46 -17.41
N PHE A 198 -5.52 -9.33 -16.78
CA PHE A 198 -6.81 -9.22 -17.47
C PHE A 198 -7.30 -7.76 -17.45
N ASP A 199 -7.12 -7.05 -18.57
CA ASP A 199 -7.41 -5.62 -18.69
C ASP A 199 -8.87 -5.26 -18.31
N ASP A 200 -9.83 -6.08 -18.72
CA ASP A 200 -11.26 -5.90 -18.41
C ASP A 200 -11.57 -6.11 -16.92
N LEU A 201 -10.90 -7.08 -16.27
CA LEU A 201 -11.05 -7.30 -14.83
C LEU A 201 -10.42 -6.16 -14.02
N ARG A 202 -9.29 -5.62 -14.46
CA ARG A 202 -8.68 -4.42 -13.85
C ARG A 202 -9.59 -3.21 -13.94
N ARG A 203 -10.18 -3.00 -15.12
CA ARG A 203 -11.15 -1.92 -15.33
C ARG A 203 -12.33 -2.07 -14.37
N GLU A 204 -12.96 -3.23 -14.35
CA GLU A 204 -14.12 -3.49 -13.49
C GLU A 204 -13.80 -3.29 -12.01
N ALA A 205 -12.65 -3.80 -11.53
CA ALA A 205 -12.21 -3.61 -10.17
C ALA A 205 -11.95 -2.12 -9.85
N ALA A 206 -11.32 -1.38 -10.76
CA ALA A 206 -11.05 0.04 -10.60
C ALA A 206 -12.36 0.86 -10.53
N GLU A 207 -13.28 0.64 -11.47
CA GLU A 207 -14.59 1.32 -11.50
C GLU A 207 -15.42 1.01 -10.24
N SER A 208 -15.42 -0.26 -9.79
CA SER A 208 -16.14 -0.68 -8.57
C SER A 208 -15.56 -0.04 -7.31
N LEU A 209 -14.24 0.02 -7.17
CA LEU A 209 -13.59 0.68 -6.04
C LEU A 209 -13.74 2.20 -6.10
N ALA A 210 -13.67 2.81 -7.30
CA ALA A 210 -13.90 4.24 -7.48
C ALA A 210 -15.30 4.67 -7.03
N ALA A 211 -16.33 3.85 -7.28
CA ALA A 211 -17.69 4.08 -6.81
C ALA A 211 -17.81 4.10 -5.28
N LEU A 212 -16.88 3.48 -4.57
CA LEU A 212 -16.82 3.52 -3.11
C LEU A 212 -16.14 4.79 -2.56
N ASP A 213 -15.59 5.67 -3.41
CA ASP A 213 -14.95 6.95 -3.06
C ASP A 213 -13.94 6.85 -1.90
N PHE A 214 -12.85 6.14 -2.12
CA PHE A 214 -11.72 6.11 -1.19
C PHE A 214 -10.85 7.38 -1.28
N PRO A 215 -10.15 7.77 -0.19
CA PRO A 215 -9.19 8.87 -0.22
C PRO A 215 -8.02 8.69 -1.21
N GLY A 216 -7.71 7.45 -1.60
CA GLY A 216 -6.66 7.12 -2.54
C GLY A 216 -6.74 5.67 -3.04
N TYR A 217 -5.97 5.36 -4.08
CA TYR A 217 -6.03 4.06 -4.75
C TYR A 217 -4.64 3.54 -5.08
N ALA A 218 -4.45 2.23 -4.94
CA ALA A 218 -3.23 1.54 -5.35
C ALA A 218 -3.49 0.55 -6.49
N VAL A 219 -2.53 0.41 -7.37
CA VAL A 219 -2.46 -0.68 -8.35
C VAL A 219 -1.75 -1.86 -7.66
N GLY A 220 -2.51 -2.89 -7.32
CA GLY A 220 -2.00 -4.14 -6.79
C GLY A 220 -1.82 -5.22 -7.85
N GLY A 221 -1.30 -6.38 -7.45
CA GLY A 221 -1.07 -7.52 -8.35
C GLY A 221 -0.10 -7.22 -9.48
N VAL A 222 0.88 -6.34 -9.23
CA VAL A 222 2.02 -6.03 -10.08
C VAL A 222 3.31 -6.26 -9.30
N SER A 223 4.42 -6.53 -9.98
CA SER A 223 5.70 -6.93 -9.34
C SER A 223 5.60 -8.23 -8.53
N VAL A 224 4.78 -9.17 -9.02
CA VAL A 224 4.54 -10.49 -8.39
C VAL A 224 5.16 -11.65 -9.17
N GLY A 225 6.04 -11.35 -10.12
CA GLY A 225 6.79 -12.32 -10.93
C GLY A 225 6.64 -12.16 -12.45
N GLU A 226 5.76 -11.27 -12.90
CA GLU A 226 5.57 -10.96 -14.31
C GLU A 226 6.76 -10.17 -14.89
N PRO A 227 7.02 -10.27 -16.22
CA PRO A 227 8.00 -9.45 -16.89
C PRO A 227 7.64 -7.95 -16.86
N GLU A 228 8.65 -7.08 -16.81
CA GLU A 228 8.45 -5.62 -16.74
C GLU A 228 7.51 -5.07 -17.85
N PRO A 229 7.56 -5.48 -19.12
CA PRO A 229 6.61 -4.99 -20.12
C PRO A 229 5.16 -5.31 -19.78
N GLU A 230 4.88 -6.49 -19.22
CA GLU A 230 3.54 -6.87 -18.78
C GLU A 230 3.09 -6.05 -17.58
N MET A 231 3.97 -5.85 -16.60
CA MET A 231 3.73 -5.00 -15.45
C MET A 231 3.35 -3.56 -15.86
N LEU A 232 4.11 -2.95 -16.77
CA LEU A 232 3.83 -1.61 -17.30
C LEU A 232 2.48 -1.54 -18.02
N LYS A 233 2.16 -2.57 -18.82
CA LYS A 233 0.87 -2.71 -19.48
C LYS A 233 -0.28 -2.74 -18.47
N GLN A 234 -0.14 -3.49 -17.38
CA GLN A 234 -1.17 -3.60 -16.35
C GLN A 234 -1.41 -2.27 -15.64
N VAL A 235 -0.36 -1.52 -15.32
CA VAL A 235 -0.51 -0.17 -14.75
C VAL A 235 -1.20 0.76 -15.75
N ALA A 236 -0.76 0.78 -17.00
CA ALA A 236 -1.37 1.59 -18.05
C ALA A 236 -2.85 1.26 -18.27
N ALA A 237 -3.23 -0.02 -18.18
CA ALA A 237 -4.62 -0.47 -18.29
C ALA A 237 -5.49 -0.07 -17.09
N THR A 238 -4.89 0.18 -15.92
CA THR A 238 -5.62 0.50 -14.67
C THR A 238 -5.81 2.01 -14.48
N ILE A 239 -4.77 2.80 -14.73
CA ILE A 239 -4.72 4.25 -14.44
C ILE A 239 -5.90 5.05 -15.01
N PRO A 240 -6.41 4.82 -16.24
CA PRO A 240 -7.52 5.59 -16.80
C PRO A 240 -8.83 5.49 -16.01
N PHE A 241 -8.99 4.44 -15.22
CA PHE A 241 -10.19 4.17 -14.42
C PHE A 241 -10.04 4.59 -12.94
N MET A 242 -8.87 5.10 -12.55
CA MET A 242 -8.64 5.66 -11.23
C MET A 242 -9.03 7.14 -11.22
N PRO A 243 -9.73 7.63 -10.16
CA PRO A 243 -10.12 9.04 -10.07
C PRO A 243 -8.93 9.99 -10.23
N ALA A 244 -9.13 11.07 -11.00
CA ALA A 244 -8.08 12.01 -11.31
C ALA A 244 -7.71 12.92 -10.12
N ASP A 245 -8.64 13.15 -9.22
CA ASP A 245 -8.54 13.97 -8.03
C ASP A 245 -8.05 13.21 -6.78
N LYS A 246 -7.64 11.96 -6.95
CA LYS A 246 -7.14 11.10 -5.86
C LYS A 246 -5.68 10.68 -6.13
N PRO A 247 -4.87 10.44 -5.07
CA PRO A 247 -3.52 9.92 -5.24
C PRO A 247 -3.54 8.49 -5.76
N ARG A 248 -2.54 8.15 -6.59
CA ARG A 248 -2.35 6.87 -7.25
C ARG A 248 -1.04 6.25 -6.84
N TYR A 249 -1.10 5.08 -6.27
CA TYR A 249 0.03 4.36 -5.73
C TYR A 249 0.30 3.08 -6.52
N THR A 250 1.55 2.77 -6.82
CA THR A 250 1.96 1.47 -7.40
C THR A 250 2.87 0.76 -6.42
N MET A 251 2.45 -0.43 -5.96
CA MET A 251 3.06 -1.15 -4.85
C MET A 251 4.27 -1.97 -5.29
N GLY A 252 5.35 -1.93 -4.49
CA GLY A 252 6.50 -2.81 -4.62
C GLY A 252 7.44 -2.53 -5.78
N LEU A 253 7.38 -1.35 -6.41
CA LEU A 253 8.16 -0.94 -7.59
C LEU A 253 9.13 0.19 -7.28
N GLY A 254 10.42 0.03 -7.63
CA GLY A 254 11.38 1.02 -7.18
C GLY A 254 12.75 1.07 -7.84
N THR A 255 12.98 0.48 -8.99
CA THR A 255 14.18 0.83 -9.75
C THR A 255 14.02 2.21 -10.40
N PRO A 256 15.07 3.05 -10.51
CA PRO A 256 14.94 4.38 -11.09
C PRO A 256 14.28 4.41 -12.48
N PRO A 257 14.62 3.53 -13.44
CA PRO A 257 13.92 3.49 -14.72
C PRO A 257 12.44 3.14 -14.61
N GLN A 258 12.07 2.23 -13.70
CA GLN A 258 10.66 1.86 -13.49
C GLN A 258 9.86 3.03 -12.92
N ILE A 259 10.42 3.74 -11.94
CA ILE A 259 9.76 4.93 -11.34
C ILE A 259 9.47 5.98 -12.42
N LEU A 260 10.45 6.29 -13.30
CA LEU A 260 10.23 7.25 -14.38
C LEU A 260 9.12 6.82 -15.34
N LYS A 261 9.08 5.55 -15.74
CA LYS A 261 8.03 5.00 -16.59
C LYS A 261 6.65 5.09 -15.92
N MET A 262 6.57 4.79 -14.61
CA MET A 262 5.33 4.87 -13.85
C MET A 262 4.85 6.32 -13.66
N ILE A 263 5.76 7.26 -13.42
CA ILE A 263 5.43 8.69 -13.38
C ILE A 263 4.82 9.13 -14.70
N ALA A 264 5.41 8.73 -15.82
CA ALA A 264 4.88 9.02 -17.16
C ALA A 264 3.47 8.43 -17.39
N LEU A 265 3.12 7.33 -16.70
CA LEU A 265 1.78 6.74 -16.69
C LEU A 265 0.80 7.43 -15.71
N GLY A 266 1.26 8.35 -14.88
CA GLY A 266 0.41 9.12 -13.95
C GLY A 266 0.33 8.55 -12.53
N VAL A 267 1.34 7.81 -12.08
CA VAL A 267 1.47 7.31 -10.71
C VAL A 267 2.15 8.36 -9.83
N ASP A 268 1.71 8.47 -8.58
CA ASP A 268 2.15 9.47 -7.60
C ASP A 268 3.05 8.90 -6.49
N LEU A 269 2.80 7.66 -6.06
CA LEU A 269 3.45 7.07 -4.90
C LEU A 269 4.07 5.71 -5.28
N PHE A 270 5.26 5.46 -4.73
CA PHE A 270 6.03 4.24 -4.99
C PHE A 270 6.69 3.77 -3.71
N ASP A 271 6.84 2.46 -3.54
CA ASP A 271 7.69 1.86 -2.53
C ASP A 271 8.50 0.71 -3.10
N CYS A 272 9.66 0.47 -2.55
CA CYS A 272 10.42 -0.75 -2.79
C CYS A 272 11.49 -0.95 -1.72
N VAL A 273 11.72 -2.19 -1.33
CA VAL A 273 12.85 -2.54 -0.45
C VAL A 273 14.19 -2.53 -1.20
N HIS A 274 14.16 -2.54 -2.53
CA HIS A 274 15.33 -2.77 -3.37
C HIS A 274 16.43 -1.72 -3.17
N PRO A 275 16.19 -0.39 -3.17
CA PRO A 275 17.24 0.60 -2.98
C PRO A 275 18.05 0.41 -1.70
N THR A 276 17.37 0.26 -0.56
CA THR A 276 18.05 0.05 0.72
C THR A 276 18.67 -1.33 0.82
N ARG A 277 18.10 -2.35 0.17
CA ARG A 277 18.65 -3.71 0.15
C ARG A 277 19.95 -3.77 -0.62
N VAL A 278 20.01 -3.22 -1.85
CA VAL A 278 21.26 -3.24 -2.64
C VAL A 278 22.34 -2.39 -1.99
N ALA A 279 22.00 -1.22 -1.46
CA ALA A 279 22.96 -0.36 -0.77
C ALA A 279 23.61 -1.05 0.44
N ARG A 280 22.83 -1.79 1.26
CA ARG A 280 23.37 -2.58 2.38
C ARG A 280 24.30 -3.71 1.95
N ASN A 281 24.16 -4.19 0.73
CA ASN A 281 25.00 -5.24 0.16
C ASN A 281 26.11 -4.67 -0.73
N GLY A 282 26.40 -3.36 -0.63
CA GLY A 282 27.51 -2.71 -1.31
C GLY A 282 27.28 -2.45 -2.81
N ALA A 283 26.04 -2.46 -3.28
CA ALA A 283 25.68 -2.13 -4.65
C ALA A 283 24.94 -0.78 -4.73
N ALA A 284 25.08 -0.09 -5.88
CA ALA A 284 24.35 1.11 -6.24
C ALA A 284 23.75 0.94 -7.65
N PHE A 285 22.75 1.77 -7.98
CA PHE A 285 22.19 1.85 -9.34
C PHE A 285 23.09 2.70 -10.24
#